data_4cd0f5dc229adf3f88c5eba664ee5a04
#
_entry.id   4cd0f5dc229adf3f88c5eba664ee5a04
#
_cell.length_a   1.000
_cell.length_b   1.000
_cell.length_c   1.000
_cell.angle_alpha   90.00
_cell.angle_beta   90.00
_cell.angle_gamma   90.00
#
_symmetry.space_group_name_H-M   'P 1'
#
loop_
_entity.id
_entity.type
_entity.pdbx_description
1 polymer ?
#
loop_
_entity_poly.entity_id
_entity_poly.type
_entity_poly.pdbx_seq_one_letter_code
_entity_poly.pdbx_strand_id
1 'polypeptide(L)'
;LFLQLTEAYLPPGYTVEEIEIPVPWGHVAGRWWGPRNKQPIIAIHGWQDNAGTWDNLIPLLPVTTSVLCIDLPGHGFSSSYPEGMIYYIFWDGIVLLRRIIKYFQWDKVTLIGHSLGGALSFMYAASFPDDVDRIICIDIASPAVRKPADMVKNTGGSIDKMLAYENLSEDKIPCYEYEEMIDIVFDAYKGSVSRDNCKVLMKRGMSPTPAHKKKGGYFFKRDPRLKVSGLAMMSIETALEYAGKVKCKVLNLRALPGQRWERVDYYTQVIEKLKETTDVQYVEVEGTHHVQLDAPNNILQHIEDFLE
;
A
#
# COMPACT_ATOMS: atom_id res chain seq x y z
N LEU A 1 24.29 7.08 4.08
CA LEU A 1 24.65 6.83 2.66
C LEU A 1 23.42 6.55 1.78
N PHE A 2 22.32 6.01 2.31
CA PHE A 2 21.12 5.65 1.52
C PHE A 2 20.21 6.86 1.19
N LEU A 3 20.22 7.92 1.97
CA LEU A 3 19.45 9.16 1.69
C LEU A 3 20.00 9.98 0.52
N GLN A 4 21.31 9.89 0.23
CA GLN A 4 21.95 10.72 -0.80
C GLN A 4 21.70 10.27 -2.25
N LEU A 5 21.24 9.05 -2.50
CA LEU A 5 21.04 8.56 -3.87
C LEU A 5 19.69 8.98 -4.49
N THR A 6 18.73 9.41 -3.67
CA THR A 6 17.41 9.88 -4.14
C THR A 6 17.43 11.36 -4.54
N GLU A 7 18.24 12.19 -3.90
CA GLU A 7 18.31 13.64 -4.18
C GLU A 7 18.93 13.98 -5.55
N ALA A 8 19.75 13.10 -6.11
CA ALA A 8 20.48 13.36 -7.37
C ALA A 8 19.59 13.35 -8.63
N TYR A 9 18.33 12.91 -8.55
CA TYR A 9 17.41 12.79 -9.69
C TYR A 9 16.09 13.55 -9.51
N LEU A 10 15.97 14.37 -8.45
CA LEU A 10 14.74 15.14 -8.23
C LEU A 10 14.71 16.38 -9.14
N PRO A 11 13.54 16.71 -9.71
CA PRO A 11 13.37 17.97 -10.43
C PRO A 11 13.75 19.16 -9.55
N PRO A 12 14.30 20.25 -10.14
CA PRO A 12 14.61 21.46 -9.38
C PRO A 12 13.38 21.98 -8.59
N GLY A 13 13.57 22.26 -7.30
CA GLY A 13 12.50 22.73 -6.41
C GLY A 13 11.65 21.65 -5.76
N TYR A 14 11.89 20.37 -6.05
CA TYR A 14 11.24 19.25 -5.37
C TYR A 14 11.84 19.05 -3.97
N THR A 15 10.98 18.92 -2.97
CA THR A 15 11.40 18.61 -1.58
C THR A 15 10.91 17.23 -1.19
N VAL A 16 11.76 16.48 -0.48
CA VAL A 16 11.42 15.15 0.05
C VAL A 16 11.90 15.07 1.50
N GLU A 17 11.01 14.65 2.38
CA GLU A 17 11.31 14.55 3.81
C GLU A 17 10.77 13.23 4.37
N GLU A 18 11.59 12.51 5.13
CA GLU A 18 11.12 11.39 5.94
C GLU A 18 10.51 11.93 7.24
N ILE A 19 9.32 11.49 7.57
CA ILE A 19 8.61 11.90 8.79
C ILE A 19 8.18 10.70 9.61
N GLU A 20 8.01 10.92 10.90
CA GLU A 20 7.44 9.94 11.83
C GLU A 20 6.16 10.50 12.45
N ILE A 21 5.07 9.74 12.34
CA ILE A 21 3.76 10.08 12.90
C ILE A 21 3.57 9.22 14.14
N PRO A 22 3.43 9.81 15.34
CA PRO A 22 3.31 9.02 16.57
C PRO A 22 2.01 8.24 16.60
N VAL A 23 2.10 6.98 17.03
CA VAL A 23 0.96 6.08 17.29
C VAL A 23 1.17 5.36 18.62
N PRO A 24 0.12 4.78 19.25
CA PRO A 24 0.27 4.17 20.58
C PRO A 24 1.30 3.04 20.70
N TRP A 25 1.67 2.42 19.56
CA TRP A 25 2.63 1.31 19.52
C TRP A 25 4.00 1.70 18.93
N GLY A 26 4.27 2.99 18.74
CA GLY A 26 5.52 3.48 18.16
C GLY A 26 5.28 4.64 17.19
N HIS A 27 5.66 4.47 15.93
CA HIS A 27 5.45 5.46 14.88
C HIS A 27 5.02 4.83 13.56
N VAL A 28 4.36 5.62 12.74
CA VAL A 28 4.17 5.37 11.30
C VAL A 28 5.16 6.24 10.55
N ALA A 29 6.01 5.62 9.76
CA ALA A 29 6.93 6.34 8.90
C ALA A 29 6.21 6.81 7.63
N GLY A 30 6.58 7.99 7.16
CA GLY A 30 6.08 8.54 5.91
C GLY A 30 7.16 9.29 5.16
N ARG A 31 7.05 9.28 3.82
CA ARG A 31 7.85 10.12 2.95
C ARG A 31 6.95 11.20 2.39
N TRP A 32 7.26 12.44 2.77
CA TRP A 32 6.53 13.61 2.30
C TRP A 32 7.23 14.23 1.09
N TRP A 33 6.51 14.30 -0.01
CA TRP A 33 6.95 14.90 -1.25
C TRP A 33 6.28 16.24 -1.47
N GLY A 34 7.04 17.25 -1.94
CA GLY A 34 6.53 18.57 -2.27
C GLY A 34 6.26 19.46 -1.05
N PRO A 35 5.47 20.54 -1.22
CA PRO A 35 5.35 21.60 -0.23
C PRO A 35 4.61 21.18 1.03
N ARG A 36 5.18 21.51 2.21
CA ARG A 36 4.62 21.19 3.53
C ARG A 36 3.45 22.09 3.96
N ASN A 37 3.27 23.21 3.32
CA ASN A 37 2.21 24.18 3.61
C ASN A 37 0.88 23.87 2.92
N LYS A 38 0.79 22.74 2.23
CA LYS A 38 -0.44 22.22 1.61
C LYS A 38 -0.81 20.88 2.23
N GLN A 39 -2.12 20.63 2.36
CA GLN A 39 -2.61 19.30 2.72
C GLN A 39 -2.21 18.32 1.61
N PRO A 40 -1.54 17.20 1.95
CA PRO A 40 -1.07 16.26 0.95
C PRO A 40 -2.16 15.30 0.49
N ILE A 41 -1.95 14.72 -0.68
CA ILE A 41 -2.55 13.46 -1.07
C ILE A 41 -1.91 12.38 -0.19
N ILE A 42 -2.70 11.51 0.43
CA ILE A 42 -2.18 10.37 1.19
C ILE A 42 -2.02 9.18 0.26
N ALA A 43 -0.79 8.73 0.06
CA ALA A 43 -0.45 7.62 -0.81
C ALA A 43 -0.17 6.34 0.00
N ILE A 44 -0.90 5.25 -0.30
CA ILE A 44 -0.95 4.02 0.49
C ILE A 44 -0.52 2.85 -0.38
N HIS A 45 0.53 2.15 0.04
CA HIS A 45 1.13 1.03 -0.69
C HIS A 45 0.32 -0.28 -0.61
N GLY A 46 0.72 -1.27 -1.40
CA GLY A 46 0.15 -2.62 -1.42
C GLY A 46 0.60 -3.50 -0.25
N TRP A 47 0.00 -4.70 -0.15
CA TRP A 47 0.35 -5.66 0.88
C TRP A 47 1.77 -6.19 0.72
N GLN A 48 2.54 -6.22 1.81
CA GLN A 48 3.97 -6.58 1.87
C GLN A 48 4.91 -5.68 1.03
N ASP A 49 4.42 -4.51 0.64
CA ASP A 49 5.14 -3.46 -0.05
C ASP A 49 5.61 -2.38 0.94
N ASN A 50 5.91 -1.18 0.51
CA ASN A 50 6.25 -0.02 1.33
C ASN A 50 6.12 1.28 0.53
N ALA A 51 6.33 2.42 1.17
CA ALA A 51 6.21 3.75 0.54
C ALA A 51 7.14 3.94 -0.68
N GLY A 52 8.20 3.15 -0.83
CA GLY A 52 9.07 3.18 -2.01
C GLY A 52 8.37 2.81 -3.33
N THR A 53 7.19 2.19 -3.28
CA THR A 53 6.38 1.88 -4.48
C THR A 53 5.98 3.13 -5.26
N TRP A 54 6.04 4.30 -4.62
CA TRP A 54 5.68 5.60 -5.18
C TRP A 54 6.87 6.38 -5.75
N ASP A 55 8.11 5.90 -5.55
CA ASP A 55 9.33 6.63 -5.86
C ASP A 55 9.50 6.95 -7.36
N ASN A 56 8.88 6.17 -8.25
CA ASN A 56 8.93 6.41 -9.69
C ASN A 56 7.75 7.26 -10.21
N LEU A 57 6.61 7.28 -9.52
CA LEU A 57 5.42 8.02 -9.95
C LEU A 57 5.40 9.46 -9.40
N ILE A 58 5.60 9.62 -8.11
CA ILE A 58 5.40 10.94 -7.47
C ILE A 58 6.32 12.03 -8.02
N PRO A 59 7.61 11.77 -8.34
CA PRO A 59 8.47 12.80 -8.95
C PRO A 59 8.03 13.28 -10.34
N LEU A 60 7.11 12.58 -10.99
CA LEU A 60 6.55 12.96 -12.30
C LEU A 60 5.38 13.95 -12.15
N LEU A 61 4.73 13.99 -10.99
CA LEU A 61 3.66 14.95 -10.70
C LEU A 61 4.22 16.38 -10.61
N PRO A 62 3.38 17.41 -10.80
CA PRO A 62 3.80 18.80 -10.65
C PRO A 62 4.47 19.04 -9.28
N VAL A 63 5.56 19.81 -9.25
CA VAL A 63 6.33 20.13 -8.02
C VAL A 63 5.50 20.83 -6.94
N THR A 64 4.35 21.39 -7.32
CA THR A 64 3.38 22.02 -6.42
C THR A 64 2.44 21.02 -5.76
N THR A 65 2.47 19.75 -6.16
CA THR A 65 1.66 18.67 -5.58
C THR A 65 2.32 18.18 -4.29
N SER A 66 1.55 18.13 -3.23
CA SER A 66 2.00 17.60 -1.93
C SER A 66 1.49 16.17 -1.77
N VAL A 67 2.38 15.23 -1.49
CA VAL A 67 2.02 13.82 -1.30
C VAL A 67 2.70 13.25 -0.07
N LEU A 68 1.94 12.59 0.79
CA LEU A 68 2.45 11.82 1.92
C LEU A 68 2.32 10.32 1.62
N CYS A 69 3.43 9.68 1.30
CA CYS A 69 3.50 8.23 1.14
C CYS A 69 3.79 7.58 2.50
N ILE A 70 2.85 6.80 3.04
CA ILE A 70 3.01 6.17 4.35
C ILE A 70 3.47 4.72 4.22
N ASP A 71 4.27 4.25 5.18
CA ASP A 71 4.48 2.83 5.43
C ASP A 71 3.40 2.33 6.39
N LEU A 72 2.61 1.35 6.00
CA LEU A 72 1.63 0.71 6.89
C LEU A 72 2.33 0.02 8.07
N PRO A 73 1.66 -0.22 9.23
CA PRO A 73 2.25 -0.92 10.36
C PRO A 73 2.90 -2.25 9.97
N GLY A 74 4.10 -2.48 10.48
CA GLY A 74 4.89 -3.67 10.15
C GLY A 74 5.55 -3.68 8.78
N HIS A 75 5.42 -2.60 8.00
CA HIS A 75 6.05 -2.43 6.69
C HIS A 75 7.10 -1.31 6.73
N GLY A 76 8.07 -1.37 5.81
CA GLY A 76 9.05 -0.31 5.59
C GLY A 76 9.74 0.15 6.86
N PHE A 77 9.63 1.42 7.20
CA PHE A 77 10.22 2.03 8.40
C PHE A 77 9.22 2.21 9.55
N SER A 78 7.95 1.84 9.36
CA SER A 78 6.94 1.90 10.42
C SER A 78 7.15 0.83 11.48
N SER A 79 6.74 1.15 12.72
CA SER A 79 6.70 0.19 13.82
C SER A 79 5.75 -0.97 13.53
N SER A 80 6.12 -2.16 13.96
CA SER A 80 5.22 -3.32 14.02
C SER A 80 4.22 -3.18 15.16
N TYR A 81 3.10 -3.87 15.07
CA TYR A 81 2.23 -4.05 16.24
C TYR A 81 2.94 -4.85 17.33
N PRO A 82 2.62 -4.60 18.61
CA PRO A 82 3.15 -5.38 19.73
C PRO A 82 2.95 -6.90 19.56
N GLU A 83 3.76 -7.68 20.26
CA GLU A 83 3.57 -9.12 20.36
C GLU A 83 2.16 -9.43 20.89
N GLY A 84 1.57 -10.53 20.41
CA GLY A 84 0.20 -10.91 20.77
C GLY A 84 -0.92 -10.19 20.00
N MET A 85 -0.57 -9.18 19.17
CA MET A 85 -1.55 -8.52 18.31
C MET A 85 -1.57 -9.10 16.89
N ILE A 86 -2.78 -9.25 16.35
CA ILE A 86 -3.02 -9.73 14.99
C ILE A 86 -3.14 -8.54 14.04
N TYR A 87 -2.67 -8.69 12.78
CA TYR A 87 -2.94 -7.74 11.71
C TYR A 87 -4.28 -8.05 11.06
N TYR A 88 -5.28 -7.21 11.32
CA TYR A 88 -6.57 -7.23 10.62
C TYR A 88 -6.55 -6.29 9.42
N ILE A 89 -5.64 -6.50 8.53
CA ILE A 89 -5.16 -5.73 7.39
C ILE A 89 -6.07 -4.57 6.95
N PHE A 90 -7.37 -4.82 6.66
CA PHE A 90 -8.28 -3.79 6.20
C PHE A 90 -8.77 -2.88 7.34
N TRP A 91 -9.19 -3.46 8.46
CA TRP A 91 -9.70 -2.68 9.61
C TRP A 91 -8.58 -1.89 10.29
N ASP A 92 -7.41 -2.49 10.44
CA ASP A 92 -6.23 -1.79 10.96
C ASP A 92 -5.87 -0.59 10.09
N GLY A 93 -5.92 -0.77 8.76
CA GLY A 93 -5.61 0.27 7.80
C GLY A 93 -6.57 1.46 7.88
N ILE A 94 -7.89 1.24 7.94
CA ILE A 94 -8.85 2.37 8.06
C ILE A 94 -8.76 3.05 9.43
N VAL A 95 -8.49 2.32 10.50
CA VAL A 95 -8.23 2.91 11.83
C VAL A 95 -6.96 3.75 11.79
N LEU A 96 -5.90 3.26 11.13
CA LEU A 96 -4.66 4.02 10.95
C LEU A 96 -4.90 5.32 10.18
N LEU A 97 -5.56 5.25 9.02
CA LEU A 97 -5.89 6.44 8.22
C LEU A 97 -6.66 7.46 9.07
N ARG A 98 -7.64 7.00 9.84
CA ARG A 98 -8.40 7.87 10.74
C ARG A 98 -7.50 8.55 11.77
N ARG A 99 -6.51 7.83 12.35
CA ARG A 99 -5.54 8.39 13.29
C ARG A 99 -4.67 9.46 12.64
N ILE A 100 -4.13 9.20 11.45
CA ILE A 100 -3.28 10.13 10.71
C ILE A 100 -4.05 11.41 10.36
N ILE A 101 -5.26 11.29 9.80
CA ILE A 101 -6.10 12.41 9.42
C ILE A 101 -6.44 13.27 10.65
N LYS A 102 -6.77 12.64 11.78
CA LYS A 102 -7.03 13.33 13.05
C LYS A 102 -5.78 13.98 13.63
N TYR A 103 -4.62 13.33 13.54
CA TYR A 103 -3.36 13.88 14.06
C TYR A 103 -2.98 15.19 13.37
N PHE A 104 -3.13 15.25 12.04
CA PHE A 104 -2.86 16.45 11.28
C PHE A 104 -4.04 17.43 11.21
N GLN A 105 -5.19 17.07 11.75
CA GLN A 105 -6.42 17.85 11.70
C GLN A 105 -6.88 18.18 10.27
N TRP A 106 -6.62 17.26 9.33
CA TRP A 106 -7.08 17.42 7.96
C TRP A 106 -8.59 17.23 7.87
N ASP A 107 -9.19 18.01 6.98
CA ASP A 107 -10.63 17.97 6.74
C ASP A 107 -10.94 16.96 5.62
N LYS A 108 -11.18 17.40 4.40
CA LYS A 108 -11.41 16.51 3.27
C LYS A 108 -10.09 16.06 2.66
N VAL A 109 -9.85 14.75 2.62
CA VAL A 109 -8.60 14.17 2.10
C VAL A 109 -8.76 13.57 0.72
N THR A 110 -7.69 13.63 -0.07
CA THR A 110 -7.52 12.84 -1.29
C THR A 110 -6.64 11.64 -0.96
N LEU A 111 -7.07 10.44 -1.36
CA LEU A 111 -6.34 9.20 -1.14
C LEU A 111 -5.93 8.60 -2.49
N ILE A 112 -4.69 8.13 -2.60
CA ILE A 112 -4.23 7.29 -3.69
C ILE A 112 -3.70 5.99 -3.12
N GLY A 113 -4.18 4.87 -3.63
CA GLY A 113 -3.79 3.57 -3.10
C GLY A 113 -3.54 2.54 -4.19
N HIS A 114 -2.47 1.79 -4.03
CA HIS A 114 -2.16 0.63 -4.85
C HIS A 114 -2.61 -0.64 -4.14
N SER A 115 -3.31 -1.55 -4.84
CA SER A 115 -3.69 -2.87 -4.30
C SER A 115 -4.34 -2.75 -2.92
N LEU A 116 -3.76 -3.29 -1.84
CA LEU A 116 -4.26 -3.10 -0.47
C LEU A 116 -4.54 -1.63 -0.15
N GLY A 117 -3.65 -0.71 -0.53
CA GLY A 117 -3.84 0.72 -0.30
C GLY A 117 -5.09 1.28 -0.99
N GLY A 118 -5.40 0.81 -2.20
CA GLY A 118 -6.64 1.15 -2.91
C GLY A 118 -7.87 0.58 -2.20
N ALA A 119 -7.80 -0.65 -1.71
CA ALA A 119 -8.85 -1.25 -0.90
C ALA A 119 -9.10 -0.47 0.42
N LEU A 120 -8.03 0.00 1.06
CA LEU A 120 -8.12 0.85 2.26
C LEU A 120 -8.75 2.21 1.94
N SER A 121 -8.37 2.84 0.83
CA SER A 121 -8.97 4.09 0.35
C SER A 121 -10.46 3.94 0.10
N PHE A 122 -10.85 2.87 -0.59
CA PHE A 122 -12.25 2.51 -0.82
C PHE A 122 -13.04 2.32 0.49
N MET A 123 -12.52 1.50 1.41
CA MET A 123 -13.20 1.26 2.69
C MET A 123 -13.28 2.52 3.56
N TYR A 124 -12.20 3.32 3.56
CA TYR A 124 -12.19 4.58 4.31
C TYR A 124 -13.24 5.56 3.76
N ALA A 125 -13.29 5.73 2.43
CA ALA A 125 -14.28 6.59 1.78
C ALA A 125 -15.72 6.15 2.03
N ALA A 126 -15.98 4.84 2.09
CA ALA A 126 -17.29 4.31 2.44
C ALA A 126 -17.66 4.50 3.92
N SER A 127 -16.67 4.39 4.82
CA SER A 127 -16.86 4.49 6.28
C SER A 127 -16.95 5.95 6.77
N PHE A 128 -16.28 6.88 6.07
CA PHE A 128 -16.20 8.30 6.39
C PHE A 128 -16.45 9.15 5.12
N PRO A 129 -17.66 9.05 4.53
CA PRO A 129 -17.91 9.63 3.21
C PRO A 129 -17.83 11.17 3.15
N ASP A 130 -17.97 11.84 4.28
CA ASP A 130 -17.90 13.29 4.35
C ASP A 130 -16.45 13.81 4.53
N ASP A 131 -15.51 12.93 4.89
CA ASP A 131 -14.10 13.25 5.14
C ASP A 131 -13.22 13.06 3.90
N VAL A 132 -13.76 12.56 2.77
CA VAL A 132 -13.00 12.25 1.56
C VAL A 132 -13.47 13.08 0.39
N ASP A 133 -12.54 13.75 -0.29
CA ASP A 133 -12.80 14.51 -1.51
C ASP A 133 -12.80 13.59 -2.75
N ARG A 134 -11.76 12.79 -2.89
CA ARG A 134 -11.60 11.84 -4.00
C ARG A 134 -10.69 10.68 -3.65
N ILE A 135 -10.84 9.54 -4.34
CA ILE A 135 -9.94 8.39 -4.22
C ILE A 135 -9.43 7.96 -5.59
N ILE A 136 -8.18 7.51 -5.62
CA ILE A 136 -7.52 6.90 -6.77
C ILE A 136 -7.11 5.49 -6.38
N CYS A 137 -7.70 4.48 -7.03
CA CYS A 137 -7.43 3.07 -6.77
C CYS A 137 -6.67 2.45 -7.95
N ILE A 138 -5.45 1.98 -7.71
CA ILE A 138 -4.58 1.38 -8.74
C ILE A 138 -4.65 -0.14 -8.62
N ASP A 139 -5.15 -0.76 -9.68
CA ASP A 139 -5.30 -2.20 -9.93
C ASP A 139 -6.02 -2.97 -8.82
N ILE A 140 -7.05 -2.35 -8.25
CA ILE A 140 -7.97 -2.92 -7.25
C ILE A 140 -9.30 -2.15 -7.27
N ALA A 141 -10.44 -2.83 -7.09
CA ALA A 141 -11.74 -2.18 -6.97
C ALA A 141 -12.24 -2.11 -5.52
N SER A 142 -11.93 -3.12 -4.72
CA SER A 142 -12.35 -3.27 -3.31
C SER A 142 -11.39 -4.17 -2.57
N PRO A 143 -11.55 -4.40 -1.25
CA PRO A 143 -10.88 -5.50 -0.57
C PRO A 143 -11.06 -6.83 -1.29
N ALA A 144 -10.05 -7.71 -1.21
CA ALA A 144 -10.08 -8.99 -1.88
C ALA A 144 -11.30 -9.83 -1.45
N VAL A 145 -12.14 -10.16 -2.43
CA VAL A 145 -13.38 -10.90 -2.23
C VAL A 145 -13.12 -12.41 -2.25
N ARG A 146 -13.72 -13.12 -1.32
CA ARG A 146 -13.67 -14.60 -1.24
C ARG A 146 -15.06 -15.16 -0.97
N LYS A 147 -15.30 -16.40 -1.44
CA LYS A 147 -16.52 -17.12 -1.10
C LYS A 147 -16.54 -17.42 0.41
N PRO A 148 -17.67 -17.28 1.11
CA PRO A 148 -17.76 -17.57 2.55
C PRO A 148 -17.23 -18.96 2.93
N ALA A 149 -17.47 -19.99 2.11
CA ALA A 149 -16.96 -21.35 2.36
C ALA A 149 -15.42 -21.42 2.38
N ASP A 150 -14.75 -20.66 1.49
CA ASP A 150 -13.28 -20.60 1.44
C ASP A 150 -12.72 -19.83 2.64
N MET A 151 -13.42 -18.80 3.10
CA MET A 151 -13.04 -18.03 4.30
C MET A 151 -13.06 -18.94 5.53
N VAL A 152 -14.18 -19.63 5.76
CA VAL A 152 -14.33 -20.58 6.88
C VAL A 152 -13.28 -21.68 6.83
N LYS A 153 -13.09 -22.32 5.65
CA LYS A 153 -12.12 -23.40 5.46
C LYS A 153 -10.69 -22.99 5.82
N ASN A 154 -10.30 -21.75 5.53
CA ASN A 154 -8.92 -21.31 5.69
C ASN A 154 -8.63 -20.65 7.06
N THR A 155 -9.64 -20.41 7.88
CA THR A 155 -9.50 -19.67 9.16
C THR A 155 -8.52 -20.36 10.11
N GLY A 156 -8.72 -21.64 10.44
CA GLY A 156 -7.87 -22.38 11.38
C GLY A 156 -6.41 -22.39 10.96
N GLY A 157 -6.13 -22.79 9.71
CA GLY A 157 -4.76 -22.80 9.18
C GLY A 157 -4.10 -21.41 9.12
N SER A 158 -4.89 -20.36 8.93
CA SER A 158 -4.38 -18.98 8.99
C SER A 158 -3.98 -18.59 10.42
N ILE A 159 -4.77 -18.98 11.41
CA ILE A 159 -4.47 -18.74 12.84
C ILE A 159 -3.19 -19.48 13.24
N ASP A 160 -3.09 -20.79 12.95
CA ASP A 160 -1.90 -21.60 13.27
C ASP A 160 -0.64 -21.01 12.63
N LYS A 161 -0.74 -20.58 11.38
CA LYS A 161 0.37 -19.94 10.66
C LYS A 161 0.76 -18.61 11.29
N MET A 162 -0.19 -17.81 11.75
CA MET A 162 0.06 -16.55 12.42
C MET A 162 0.81 -16.78 13.75
N LEU A 163 0.34 -17.71 14.57
CA LEU A 163 0.99 -18.08 15.83
C LEU A 163 2.41 -18.62 15.62
N ALA A 164 2.66 -19.35 14.53
CA ALA A 164 3.99 -19.81 14.17
C ALA A 164 4.94 -18.66 13.83
N TYR A 165 4.45 -17.60 13.15
CA TYR A 165 5.25 -16.40 12.87
C TYR A 165 5.45 -15.50 14.09
N GLU A 166 4.50 -15.43 15.00
CA GLU A 166 4.61 -14.69 16.26
C GLU A 166 5.72 -15.25 17.16
N ASN A 167 5.86 -16.57 17.18
CA ASN A 167 6.89 -17.28 17.95
C ASN A 167 8.25 -17.38 17.23
N LEU A 168 8.45 -16.66 16.12
CA LEU A 168 9.71 -16.67 15.39
C LEU A 168 10.79 -15.88 16.15
N SER A 169 11.67 -16.61 16.84
CA SER A 169 12.80 -15.99 17.55
C SER A 169 13.75 -15.26 16.58
N GLU A 170 14.38 -14.19 17.04
CA GLU A 170 15.35 -13.42 16.23
C GLU A 170 16.43 -14.28 15.58
N ASP A 171 16.90 -15.33 16.26
CA ASP A 171 17.93 -16.23 15.74
C ASP A 171 17.48 -17.01 14.51
N LYS A 172 16.17 -17.20 14.34
CA LYS A 172 15.56 -17.92 13.22
C LYS A 172 15.16 -17.01 12.05
N ILE A 173 15.35 -15.68 12.18
CA ILE A 173 15.10 -14.77 11.07
C ILE A 173 16.15 -15.00 10.00
N PRO A 174 15.78 -15.38 8.77
CA PRO A 174 16.71 -15.62 7.69
C PRO A 174 17.49 -14.36 7.32
N CYS A 175 18.79 -14.50 7.05
CA CYS A 175 19.64 -13.43 6.57
C CYS A 175 20.23 -13.83 5.21
N TYR A 176 20.37 -12.86 4.32
CA TYR A 176 20.71 -13.06 2.93
C TYR A 176 21.81 -12.09 2.49
N GLU A 177 22.58 -12.43 1.46
CA GLU A 177 23.37 -11.45 0.74
C GLU A 177 22.45 -10.52 -0.07
N TYR A 178 22.94 -9.33 -0.41
CA TYR A 178 22.12 -8.30 -1.08
C TYR A 178 21.48 -8.81 -2.38
N GLU A 179 22.29 -9.40 -3.27
CA GLU A 179 21.78 -9.88 -4.57
C GLU A 179 20.83 -11.07 -4.40
N GLU A 180 21.10 -11.98 -3.46
CA GLU A 180 20.20 -13.08 -3.12
C GLU A 180 18.84 -12.56 -2.62
N MET A 181 18.83 -11.50 -1.82
CA MET A 181 17.59 -10.88 -1.36
C MET A 181 16.80 -10.24 -2.51
N ILE A 182 17.50 -9.57 -3.45
CA ILE A 182 16.85 -9.01 -4.65
C ILE A 182 16.25 -10.12 -5.51
N ASP A 183 16.93 -11.24 -5.70
CA ASP A 183 16.42 -12.39 -6.46
C ASP A 183 15.18 -12.99 -5.80
N ILE A 184 15.18 -13.16 -4.47
CA ILE A 184 14.01 -13.65 -3.71
C ILE A 184 12.79 -12.72 -3.91
N VAL A 185 13.01 -11.41 -3.87
CA VAL A 185 11.94 -10.42 -4.07
C VAL A 185 11.42 -10.44 -5.50
N PHE A 186 12.32 -10.46 -6.48
CA PHE A 186 11.97 -10.53 -7.89
C PHE A 186 11.14 -11.79 -8.22
N ASP A 187 11.55 -12.94 -7.73
CA ASP A 187 10.81 -14.20 -7.88
C ASP A 187 9.45 -14.16 -7.19
N ALA A 188 9.36 -13.54 -6.01
CA ALA A 188 8.10 -13.40 -5.27
C ALA A 188 7.06 -12.54 -6.01
N TYR A 189 7.50 -11.50 -6.71
CA TYR A 189 6.62 -10.64 -7.53
C TYR A 189 6.20 -11.26 -8.86
N LYS A 190 6.82 -12.38 -9.30
CA LYS A 190 6.43 -13.13 -10.49
C LYS A 190 6.28 -12.28 -11.75
N GLY A 191 7.21 -11.36 -11.97
CA GLY A 191 7.23 -10.44 -13.10
C GLY A 191 6.32 -9.22 -12.97
N SER A 192 5.69 -9.02 -11.82
CA SER A 192 4.89 -7.81 -11.54
C SER A 192 5.77 -6.59 -11.22
N VAL A 193 7.00 -6.80 -10.77
CA VAL A 193 8.00 -5.76 -10.50
C VAL A 193 9.30 -6.14 -11.18
N SER A 194 9.90 -5.22 -11.91
CA SER A 194 11.21 -5.41 -12.53
C SER A 194 12.31 -5.56 -11.48
N ARG A 195 13.43 -6.22 -11.84
CA ARG A 195 14.54 -6.43 -10.90
C ARG A 195 15.11 -5.12 -10.36
N ASP A 196 15.19 -4.07 -11.19
CA ASP A 196 15.68 -2.77 -10.75
C ASP A 196 14.69 -2.08 -9.80
N ASN A 197 13.39 -2.24 -10.02
CA ASN A 197 12.38 -1.71 -9.12
C ASN A 197 12.26 -2.53 -7.81
N CYS A 198 12.65 -3.82 -7.79
CA CYS A 198 12.87 -4.54 -6.55
C CYS A 198 13.94 -3.86 -5.68
N LYS A 199 15.03 -3.34 -6.27
CA LYS A 199 16.04 -2.56 -5.54
C LYS A 199 15.47 -1.27 -4.95
N VAL A 200 14.54 -0.60 -5.66
CA VAL A 200 13.83 0.60 -5.14
C VAL A 200 13.06 0.23 -3.88
N LEU A 201 12.22 -0.80 -3.93
CA LEU A 201 11.43 -1.26 -2.79
C LEU A 201 12.32 -1.70 -1.61
N MET A 202 13.44 -2.36 -1.90
CA MET A 202 14.32 -2.89 -0.85
C MET A 202 15.13 -1.82 -0.13
N LYS A 203 15.18 -0.56 -0.61
CA LYS A 203 15.72 0.57 0.18
C LYS A 203 14.98 0.75 1.52
N ARG A 204 13.68 0.44 1.56
CA ARG A 204 12.85 0.49 2.78
C ARG A 204 12.51 -0.91 3.30
N GLY A 205 12.62 -1.94 2.46
CA GLY A 205 12.18 -3.31 2.74
C GLY A 205 13.20 -4.19 3.44
N MET A 206 14.47 -3.77 3.56
CA MET A 206 15.53 -4.54 4.20
C MET A 206 16.31 -3.73 5.24
N SER A 207 16.98 -4.43 6.14
CA SER A 207 17.94 -3.86 7.08
C SER A 207 19.21 -4.69 7.11
N PRO A 208 20.37 -4.06 7.37
CA PRO A 208 21.60 -4.79 7.63
C PRO A 208 21.44 -5.72 8.83
N THR A 209 21.98 -6.91 8.70
CA THR A 209 22.04 -7.87 9.82
C THR A 209 22.96 -7.35 10.91
N PRO A 210 22.59 -7.42 12.20
CA PRO A 210 23.47 -7.11 13.29
C PRO A 210 24.80 -7.88 13.19
N ALA A 211 25.90 -7.23 13.56
CA ALA A 211 27.26 -7.76 13.37
C ALA A 211 27.52 -9.14 14.03
N HIS A 212 26.73 -9.47 15.07
CA HIS A 212 26.84 -10.77 15.75
C HIS A 212 26.18 -11.93 15.01
N LYS A 213 25.34 -11.64 13.98
CA LYS A 213 24.64 -12.69 13.20
C LYS A 213 25.39 -13.06 11.92
N LYS A 214 25.50 -12.13 10.97
CA LYS A 214 26.17 -12.36 9.69
C LYS A 214 26.77 -11.05 9.17
N LYS A 215 28.06 -11.03 8.91
CA LYS A 215 28.74 -9.84 8.38
C LYS A 215 28.30 -9.60 6.92
N GLY A 216 27.81 -8.40 6.63
CA GLY A 216 27.41 -7.98 5.28
C GLY A 216 26.07 -8.52 4.79
N GLY A 217 25.33 -9.25 5.60
CA GLY A 217 24.00 -9.76 5.25
C GLY A 217 22.88 -8.78 5.56
N TYR A 218 21.70 -9.11 5.06
CA TYR A 218 20.47 -8.33 5.22
C TYR A 218 19.30 -9.22 5.63
N PHE A 219 18.29 -8.64 6.25
CA PHE A 219 17.02 -9.31 6.55
C PHE A 219 15.83 -8.43 6.14
N PHE A 220 14.66 -9.04 5.90
CA PHE A 220 13.43 -8.32 5.60
C PHE A 220 12.92 -7.57 6.82
N LYS A 221 12.67 -6.27 6.66
CA LYS A 221 12.14 -5.44 7.74
C LYS A 221 10.69 -5.73 8.07
N ARG A 222 9.90 -6.14 7.07
CA ARG A 222 8.47 -6.37 7.29
C ARG A 222 8.23 -7.43 8.35
N ASP A 223 7.19 -7.20 9.14
CA ASP A 223 6.77 -8.14 10.17
C ASP A 223 6.41 -9.50 9.55
N PRO A 224 6.97 -10.61 10.05
CA PRO A 224 6.64 -11.95 9.53
C PRO A 224 5.15 -12.32 9.60
N ARG A 225 4.40 -11.80 10.57
CA ARG A 225 2.96 -12.00 10.73
C ARG A 225 2.15 -11.52 9.53
N LEU A 226 2.66 -10.54 8.79
CA LEU A 226 2.07 -10.05 7.54
C LEU A 226 2.06 -11.08 6.39
N LYS A 227 2.72 -12.23 6.54
CA LYS A 227 2.60 -13.35 5.58
C LYS A 227 1.24 -14.06 5.67
N VAL A 228 0.40 -13.70 6.65
CA VAL A 228 -0.94 -14.24 6.83
C VAL A 228 -1.99 -13.22 6.40
N SER A 229 -2.67 -13.48 5.28
CA SER A 229 -3.68 -12.56 4.72
C SER A 229 -5.12 -13.09 4.85
N GLY A 230 -5.29 -14.34 5.23
CA GLY A 230 -6.57 -15.03 5.12
C GLY A 230 -7.65 -14.62 6.12
N LEU A 231 -7.30 -13.90 7.19
CA LEU A 231 -8.22 -13.58 8.30
C LEU A 231 -9.11 -12.35 8.06
N ALA A 232 -8.83 -11.55 7.03
CA ALA A 232 -9.51 -10.26 6.80
C ALA A 232 -10.27 -10.18 5.47
N MET A 233 -10.57 -11.31 4.84
CA MET A 233 -11.30 -11.34 3.57
C MET A 233 -12.78 -11.02 3.78
N MET A 234 -13.45 -10.50 2.74
CA MET A 234 -14.89 -10.22 2.78
C MET A 234 -15.64 -10.89 1.64
N SER A 235 -16.97 -11.00 1.78
CA SER A 235 -17.84 -11.48 0.71
C SER A 235 -18.15 -10.38 -0.31
N ILE A 236 -18.63 -10.76 -1.48
CA ILE A 236 -19.03 -9.77 -2.50
C ILE A 236 -20.18 -8.89 -2.00
N GLU A 237 -21.12 -9.45 -1.26
CA GLU A 237 -22.24 -8.71 -0.69
C GLU A 237 -21.75 -7.59 0.23
N THR A 238 -20.77 -7.90 1.10
CA THR A 238 -20.15 -6.89 1.98
C THR A 238 -19.45 -5.80 1.17
N ALA A 239 -18.70 -6.18 0.13
CA ALA A 239 -18.00 -5.20 -0.73
C ALA A 239 -19.00 -4.28 -1.46
N LEU A 240 -20.14 -4.80 -1.92
CA LEU A 240 -21.19 -4.01 -2.57
C LEU A 240 -21.89 -3.06 -1.60
N GLU A 241 -22.10 -3.45 -0.34
CA GLU A 241 -22.62 -2.54 0.69
C GLU A 241 -21.69 -1.38 0.95
N TYR A 242 -20.36 -1.63 1.04
CA TYR A 242 -19.36 -0.56 1.12
C TYR A 242 -19.40 0.34 -0.12
N ALA A 243 -19.42 -0.24 -1.33
CA ALA A 243 -19.50 0.53 -2.58
C ALA A 243 -20.69 1.49 -2.61
N GLY A 244 -21.85 1.04 -2.11
CA GLY A 244 -23.07 1.85 -2.00
C GLY A 244 -22.99 3.03 -1.01
N LYS A 245 -21.89 3.18 -0.26
CA LYS A 245 -21.69 4.28 0.70
C LYS A 245 -20.65 5.30 0.25
N VAL A 246 -19.87 5.01 -0.79
CA VAL A 246 -18.88 5.95 -1.33
C VAL A 246 -19.61 7.12 -2.00
N LYS A 247 -19.24 8.36 -1.62
CA LYS A 247 -19.84 9.60 -2.15
C LYS A 247 -18.83 10.47 -2.90
N CYS A 248 -17.53 10.26 -2.66
CA CYS A 248 -16.46 11.04 -3.27
C CYS A 248 -16.22 10.58 -4.71
N LYS A 249 -15.58 11.44 -5.54
CA LYS A 249 -15.13 11.04 -6.88
C LYS A 249 -14.15 9.87 -6.82
N VAL A 250 -14.22 8.97 -7.80
CA VAL A 250 -13.38 7.77 -7.86
C VAL A 250 -12.68 7.68 -9.22
N LEU A 251 -11.34 7.61 -9.19
CA LEU A 251 -10.56 7.13 -10.34
C LEU A 251 -10.11 5.69 -10.05
N ASN A 252 -10.51 4.77 -10.90
CA ASN A 252 -10.07 3.38 -10.84
C ASN A 252 -9.23 3.06 -12.07
N LEU A 253 -7.95 2.79 -11.86
CA LEU A 253 -6.97 2.45 -12.87
C LEU A 253 -6.70 0.94 -12.81
N ARG A 254 -7.25 0.20 -13.78
CA ARG A 254 -7.05 -1.23 -13.88
C ARG A 254 -5.90 -1.54 -14.82
N ALA A 255 -4.83 -2.16 -14.31
CA ALA A 255 -3.72 -2.61 -15.12
C ALA A 255 -4.07 -3.86 -15.94
N LEU A 256 -3.57 -3.95 -17.17
CA LEU A 256 -3.71 -5.12 -18.04
C LEU A 256 -2.32 -5.54 -18.54
N PRO A 257 -1.87 -6.78 -18.22
CA PRO A 257 -2.60 -7.89 -17.59
C PRO A 257 -2.80 -7.78 -16.08
N GLY A 258 -2.20 -6.83 -15.38
CA GLY A 258 -2.44 -6.51 -13.96
C GLY A 258 -2.44 -7.71 -13.01
N GLN A 259 -3.21 -7.58 -11.94
CA GLN A 259 -3.44 -8.67 -10.99
C GLN A 259 -4.38 -9.75 -11.57
N ARG A 260 -4.17 -11.01 -11.18
CA ARG A 260 -4.94 -12.16 -11.70
C ARG A 260 -5.61 -13.01 -10.61
N TRP A 261 -5.52 -12.61 -9.33
CA TRP A 261 -6.10 -13.37 -8.21
C TRP A 261 -7.56 -13.04 -7.92
N GLU A 262 -8.05 -11.89 -8.39
CA GLU A 262 -9.43 -11.47 -8.22
C GLU A 262 -10.27 -11.90 -9.42
N ARG A 263 -11.49 -12.31 -9.16
CA ARG A 263 -12.46 -12.63 -10.22
C ARG A 263 -12.90 -11.35 -10.92
N VAL A 264 -12.81 -11.35 -12.23
CA VAL A 264 -13.19 -10.20 -13.07
C VAL A 264 -14.64 -9.78 -12.84
N ASP A 265 -15.54 -10.76 -12.66
CA ASP A 265 -16.97 -10.49 -12.41
C ASP A 265 -17.20 -9.76 -11.06
N TYR A 266 -16.43 -10.05 -10.02
CA TYR A 266 -16.52 -9.31 -8.76
C TYR A 266 -16.00 -7.88 -8.90
N TYR A 267 -14.87 -7.72 -9.59
CA TYR A 267 -14.32 -6.40 -9.89
C TYR A 267 -15.36 -5.52 -10.60
N THR A 268 -15.96 -6.05 -11.69
CA THR A 268 -16.99 -5.35 -12.46
C THR A 268 -18.21 -4.99 -11.61
N GLN A 269 -18.72 -5.91 -10.78
CA GLN A 269 -19.86 -5.64 -9.90
C GLN A 269 -19.59 -4.46 -8.95
N VAL A 270 -18.38 -4.38 -8.39
CA VAL A 270 -18.01 -3.26 -7.49
C VAL A 270 -17.96 -1.94 -8.26
N ILE A 271 -17.34 -1.92 -9.45
CA ILE A 271 -17.28 -0.70 -10.28
C ILE A 271 -18.69 -0.23 -10.67
N GLU A 272 -19.56 -1.14 -11.11
CA GLU A 272 -20.92 -0.78 -11.46
C GLU A 272 -21.70 -0.27 -10.23
N LYS A 273 -21.50 -0.87 -9.08
CA LYS A 273 -22.13 -0.41 -7.83
C LYS A 273 -21.65 0.99 -7.42
N LEU A 274 -20.38 1.30 -7.59
CA LEU A 274 -19.84 2.65 -7.35
C LEU A 274 -20.47 3.68 -8.29
N LYS A 275 -20.65 3.35 -9.58
CA LYS A 275 -21.31 4.25 -10.57
C LYS A 275 -22.74 4.60 -10.23
N GLU A 276 -23.44 3.80 -9.43
CA GLU A 276 -24.79 4.12 -8.95
C GLU A 276 -24.80 5.27 -7.93
N THR A 277 -23.69 5.51 -7.23
CA THR A 277 -23.65 6.40 -6.07
C THR A 277 -22.75 7.60 -6.25
N THR A 278 -21.79 7.53 -7.17
CA THR A 278 -20.82 8.62 -7.37
C THR A 278 -20.25 8.67 -8.79
N ASP A 279 -19.49 9.73 -9.09
CA ASP A 279 -18.74 9.88 -10.33
C ASP A 279 -17.53 8.96 -10.33
N VAL A 280 -17.50 8.02 -11.28
CA VAL A 280 -16.45 7.00 -11.39
C VAL A 280 -15.80 7.07 -12.77
N GLN A 281 -14.52 7.39 -12.79
CA GLN A 281 -13.67 7.22 -13.96
C GLN A 281 -13.00 5.84 -13.87
N TYR A 282 -13.38 4.91 -14.72
CA TYR A 282 -12.77 3.59 -14.85
C TYR A 282 -11.93 3.56 -16.11
N VAL A 283 -10.62 3.29 -15.96
CA VAL A 283 -9.67 3.28 -17.08
C VAL A 283 -8.84 1.99 -17.03
N GLU A 284 -8.77 1.30 -18.16
CA GLU A 284 -7.84 0.18 -18.37
C GLU A 284 -6.54 0.70 -18.95
N VAL A 285 -5.42 0.33 -18.35
CA VAL A 285 -4.07 0.78 -18.75
C VAL A 285 -3.15 -0.41 -18.96
N GLU A 286 -2.22 -0.30 -19.88
CA GLU A 286 -1.19 -1.33 -20.06
C GLU A 286 -0.24 -1.34 -18.87
N GLY A 287 0.02 -2.53 -18.30
CA GLY A 287 0.98 -2.67 -17.21
C GLY A 287 0.77 -3.90 -16.35
N THR A 288 1.71 -4.12 -15.46
CA THR A 288 1.64 -5.14 -14.42
C THR A 288 0.84 -4.65 -13.22
N HIS A 289 0.67 -5.51 -12.21
CA HIS A 289 0.02 -5.10 -10.96
C HIS A 289 0.69 -3.89 -10.28
N HIS A 290 2.00 -3.69 -10.46
CA HIS A 290 2.74 -2.55 -9.91
C HIS A 290 2.98 -1.46 -10.96
N VAL A 291 1.97 -1.13 -11.76
CA VAL A 291 2.07 -0.13 -12.85
C VAL A 291 2.57 1.23 -12.37
N GLN A 292 2.25 1.65 -11.13
CA GLN A 292 2.72 2.89 -10.53
C GLN A 292 4.25 2.92 -10.31
N LEU A 293 4.86 1.75 -10.22
CA LEU A 293 6.31 1.60 -9.99
C LEU A 293 7.04 1.28 -11.30
N ASP A 294 6.52 0.33 -12.09
CA ASP A 294 7.21 -0.19 -13.28
C ASP A 294 6.91 0.60 -14.56
N ALA A 295 5.71 1.18 -14.69
CA ALA A 295 5.29 1.94 -15.88
C ALA A 295 4.45 3.18 -15.49
N PRO A 296 4.97 4.09 -14.63
CA PRO A 296 4.19 5.21 -14.07
C PRO A 296 3.63 6.15 -15.15
N ASN A 297 4.32 6.29 -16.30
CA ASN A 297 3.84 7.13 -17.39
C ASN A 297 2.50 6.66 -17.99
N ASN A 298 2.16 5.36 -17.85
CA ASN A 298 0.90 4.83 -18.38
C ASN A 298 -0.32 5.27 -17.56
N ILE A 299 -0.11 5.78 -16.35
CA ILE A 299 -1.17 6.24 -15.45
C ILE A 299 -1.07 7.73 -15.10
N LEU A 300 0.07 8.36 -15.38
CA LEU A 300 0.36 9.73 -14.94
C LEU A 300 -0.71 10.73 -15.40
N GLN A 301 -1.00 10.79 -16.70
CA GLN A 301 -1.96 11.76 -17.25
C GLN A 301 -3.37 11.58 -16.67
N HIS A 302 -3.82 10.33 -16.48
CA HIS A 302 -5.13 10.07 -15.87
C HIS A 302 -5.20 10.57 -14.42
N ILE A 303 -4.09 10.48 -13.68
CA ILE A 303 -4.01 11.00 -12.31
C ILE A 303 -4.03 12.52 -12.33
N GLU A 304 -3.25 13.17 -13.20
CA GLU A 304 -3.21 14.63 -13.32
C GLU A 304 -4.57 15.20 -13.66
N ASP A 305 -5.22 14.69 -14.72
CA ASP A 305 -6.57 15.12 -15.15
C ASP A 305 -7.63 14.95 -14.05
N PHE A 306 -7.50 13.90 -13.24
CA PHE A 306 -8.44 13.64 -12.13
C PHE A 306 -8.20 14.53 -10.92
N LEU A 307 -6.97 15.00 -10.72
CA LEU A 307 -6.61 15.88 -9.61
C LEU A 307 -6.96 17.35 -9.87
N GLU A 308 -7.14 17.74 -11.12
CA GLU A 308 -7.68 19.05 -11.52
C GLU A 308 -9.18 19.18 -11.18
#